data_51781294642b7bcb07bb7b43b7179b43
#
_entry.id   51781294642b7bcb07bb7b43b7179b43
#
_cell.length_a   1.000
_cell.length_b   1.000
_cell.length_c   1.000
_cell.angle_alpha   90.00
_cell.angle_beta   90.00
_cell.angle_gamma   90.00
#
_symmetry.space_group_name_H-M   'P 1'
#
loop_
_entity.id
_entity.type
_entity.pdbx_description
1 polymer ?
#
loop_
_entity_poly.entity_id
_entity_poly.type
_entity_poly.pdbx_seq_one_letter_code
_entity_poly.pdbx_strand_id
1 'polypeptide(L)'
;MKKIVFILSLFLVGFSAQSQEVKKKKNAKIAFQVDGICGMCKKRIETAALKTKGVKFAIWNVKSHQLNLILDERKTDVVAIQKNILAVGHDVMSFDDKKLEATSEAYSSVHPCCKYRDEEIILDHEGELKKQKKKN
;
A
#
# COMPACT_ATOMS: atom_id res chain seq x y z
N MET A 1 45.32 -45.72 -33.53
CA MET A 1 45.28 -44.72 -34.56
C MET A 1 44.46 -43.53 -34.10
N LYS A 2 45.10 -42.44 -34.04
CA LYS A 2 44.69 -41.04 -33.94
C LYS A 2 43.47 -40.74 -33.03
N LYS A 3 43.78 -40.63 -31.88
CA LYS A 3 43.75 -39.46 -30.94
C LYS A 3 42.86 -38.35 -31.44
N ILE A 4 41.58 -38.46 -31.15
CA ILE A 4 40.73 -37.28 -30.97
C ILE A 4 40.53 -37.14 -29.50
N VAL A 5 41.52 -36.55 -28.90
CA VAL A 5 41.41 -35.92 -27.61
C VAL A 5 40.59 -34.68 -27.81
N PHE A 6 39.33 -34.85 -27.60
CA PHE A 6 38.39 -33.91 -27.66
C PHE A 6 38.44 -33.00 -26.57
N ILE A 7 38.82 -31.94 -26.80
CA ILE A 7 38.62 -30.72 -26.04
C ILE A 7 37.14 -30.53 -25.79
N LEU A 8 36.67 -31.29 -24.81
CA LEU A 8 35.47 -30.90 -24.13
C LEU A 8 35.81 -29.85 -23.13
N SER A 9 36.39 -28.77 -23.63
CA SER A 9 36.61 -27.57 -22.95
C SER A 9 35.24 -26.92 -22.75
N LEU A 10 34.55 -27.29 -21.66
CA LEU A 10 34.35 -26.32 -20.63
C LEU A 10 33.77 -24.98 -21.06
N PHE A 11 32.57 -25.00 -21.58
CA PHE A 11 31.68 -23.87 -21.47
C PHE A 11 30.96 -23.93 -20.12
N LEU A 12 31.69 -23.84 -19.03
CA LEU A 12 31.21 -23.31 -17.78
C LEU A 12 31.00 -21.80 -17.96
N VAL A 13 29.96 -21.48 -18.71
CA VAL A 13 29.40 -20.13 -18.64
C VAL A 13 28.86 -19.97 -17.24
N GLY A 14 29.66 -19.33 -16.41
CA GLY A 14 29.24 -18.90 -15.12
C GLY A 14 28.02 -17.98 -15.29
N PHE A 15 26.86 -18.54 -15.04
CA PHE A 15 25.70 -17.74 -14.75
C PHE A 15 25.98 -17.05 -13.42
N SER A 16 26.71 -15.96 -13.51
CA SER A 16 26.72 -14.99 -12.42
C SER A 16 25.29 -14.45 -12.34
N ALA A 17 24.49 -15.08 -11.51
CA ALA A 17 23.25 -14.48 -11.06
C ALA A 17 23.63 -13.21 -10.31
N GLN A 18 23.73 -12.11 -11.04
CA GLN A 18 23.81 -10.79 -10.44
C GLN A 18 22.46 -10.57 -9.78
N SER A 19 22.38 -10.95 -8.52
CA SER A 19 21.36 -10.44 -7.61
C SER A 19 21.54 -8.93 -7.59
N GLN A 20 20.72 -8.23 -8.36
CA GLN A 20 20.63 -6.79 -8.27
C GLN A 20 20.04 -6.48 -6.90
N GLU A 21 20.92 -6.20 -5.96
CA GLU A 21 20.54 -5.70 -4.65
C GLU A 21 19.81 -4.37 -4.85
N VAL A 22 18.49 -4.41 -4.72
CA VAL A 22 17.64 -3.22 -4.88
C VAL A 22 18.04 -2.23 -3.79
N LYS A 23 18.78 -1.19 -4.18
CA LYS A 23 19.30 -0.18 -3.25
C LYS A 23 18.16 0.52 -2.53
N LYS A 24 17.98 0.23 -1.24
CA LYS A 24 16.95 0.82 -0.39
C LYS A 24 17.12 2.34 -0.26
N LYS A 25 16.05 3.07 -0.54
CA LYS A 25 16.03 4.54 -0.55
C LYS A 25 15.64 5.09 0.81
N LYS A 26 16.35 6.14 1.26
CA LYS A 26 16.03 6.87 2.50
C LYS A 26 14.72 7.67 2.40
N ASN A 27 14.33 8.08 1.21
CA ASN A 27 13.13 8.88 0.92
C ASN A 27 12.40 8.29 -0.28
N ALA A 28 11.96 7.04 -0.16
CA ALA A 28 11.14 6.40 -1.18
C ALA A 28 9.75 7.04 -1.18
N LYS A 29 9.26 7.37 -2.38
CA LYS A 29 7.89 7.83 -2.59
C LYS A 29 7.06 6.65 -3.06
N ILE A 30 6.02 6.33 -2.31
CA ILE A 30 5.15 5.19 -2.56
C ILE A 30 3.70 5.68 -2.57
N ALA A 31 2.89 5.08 -3.41
CA ALA A 31 1.45 5.33 -3.43
C ALA A 31 0.69 4.02 -3.65
N PHE A 32 -0.43 3.84 -2.93
CA PHE A 32 -1.36 2.74 -3.15
C PHE A 32 -2.78 3.13 -2.70
N GLN A 33 -3.77 2.33 -3.10
CA GLN A 33 -5.16 2.58 -2.79
C GLN A 33 -5.51 2.06 -1.40
N VAL A 34 -6.32 2.83 -0.66
CA VAL A 34 -6.87 2.47 0.65
C VAL A 34 -8.34 2.85 0.67
N ASP A 35 -9.22 1.93 1.04
CA ASP A 35 -10.65 2.18 1.12
C ASP A 35 -11.02 3.04 2.33
N GLY A 36 -11.91 3.98 2.08
CA GLY A 36 -12.44 4.93 3.06
C GLY A 36 -13.31 5.97 2.34
N ILE A 37 -14.12 6.74 3.08
CA ILE A 37 -15.11 7.64 2.48
C ILE A 37 -15.13 9.05 3.06
N CYS A 38 -14.45 9.30 4.18
CA CYS A 38 -14.62 10.56 4.90
C CYS A 38 -13.32 11.08 5.53
N GLY A 39 -13.38 12.29 6.09
CA GLY A 39 -12.28 12.91 6.81
C GLY A 39 -11.82 12.14 8.06
N MET A 40 -12.72 11.40 8.71
CA MET A 40 -12.35 10.53 9.84
C MET A 40 -11.56 9.31 9.36
N CYS A 41 -11.94 8.72 8.22
CA CYS A 41 -11.15 7.68 7.55
C CYS A 41 -9.74 8.21 7.22
N LYS A 42 -9.66 9.42 6.64
CA LYS A 42 -8.39 10.09 6.36
C LYS A 42 -7.48 10.14 7.57
N LYS A 43 -7.97 10.69 8.67
CA LYS A 43 -7.20 10.80 9.92
C LYS A 43 -6.74 9.43 10.43
N ARG A 44 -7.61 8.43 10.36
CA ARG A 44 -7.33 7.07 10.83
C ARG A 44 -6.25 6.38 9.99
N ILE A 45 -6.37 6.45 8.66
CA ILE A 45 -5.41 5.88 7.70
C ILE A 45 -4.04 6.54 7.85
N GLU A 46 -3.99 7.86 7.83
CA GLU A 46 -2.73 8.62 7.95
C GLU A 46 -2.03 8.36 9.29
N THR A 47 -2.79 8.32 10.38
CA THR A 47 -2.24 8.02 11.71
C THR A 47 -1.67 6.60 11.76
N ALA A 48 -2.35 5.60 11.19
CA ALA A 48 -1.87 4.23 11.15
C ALA A 48 -0.58 4.11 10.33
N ALA A 49 -0.51 4.79 9.19
CA ALA A 49 0.68 4.83 8.37
C ALA A 49 1.87 5.51 9.10
N LEU A 50 1.64 6.68 9.70
CA LEU A 50 2.67 7.46 10.41
C LEU A 50 3.21 6.77 11.67
N LYS A 51 2.42 5.90 12.32
CA LYS A 51 2.88 5.07 13.45
C LYS A 51 3.91 4.02 13.04
N THR A 52 4.00 3.70 11.75
CA THR A 52 4.99 2.75 11.25
C THR A 52 6.38 3.39 11.26
N LYS A 53 7.31 2.81 12.04
CA LYS A 53 8.67 3.32 12.14
C LYS A 53 9.33 3.38 10.77
N GLY A 54 9.79 4.55 10.37
CA GLY A 54 10.41 4.77 9.05
C GLY A 54 9.51 5.53 8.06
N VAL A 55 8.21 5.62 8.31
CA VAL A 55 7.32 6.51 7.56
C VAL A 55 7.55 7.95 8.03
N LYS A 56 7.76 8.86 7.09
CA LYS A 56 8.06 10.28 7.33
C LYS A 56 6.89 11.17 6.95
N PHE A 57 6.09 10.73 6.02
CA PHE A 57 4.97 11.48 5.49
C PHE A 57 3.89 10.51 5.02
N ALA A 58 2.64 10.83 5.28
CA ALA A 58 1.48 10.10 4.80
C ALA A 58 0.34 11.08 4.56
N ILE A 59 -0.22 11.07 3.36
CA ILE A 59 -1.41 11.81 3.01
C ILE A 59 -2.35 10.95 2.17
N TRP A 60 -3.59 10.82 2.63
CA TRP A 60 -4.64 10.10 1.94
C TRP A 60 -5.67 11.05 1.35
N ASN A 61 -6.07 10.80 0.11
CA ASN A 61 -7.04 11.62 -0.58
C ASN A 61 -8.41 10.96 -0.57
N VAL A 62 -9.40 11.64 0.00
CA VAL A 62 -10.80 11.15 0.14
C VAL A 62 -11.46 10.87 -1.21
N LYS A 63 -11.11 11.59 -2.29
CA LYS A 63 -11.75 11.45 -3.60
C LYS A 63 -11.13 10.35 -4.45
N SER A 64 -9.80 10.26 -4.43
CA SER A 64 -9.06 9.27 -5.22
C SER A 64 -8.76 8.00 -4.46
N HIS A 65 -9.00 7.96 -3.14
CA HIS A 65 -8.64 6.88 -2.21
C HIS A 65 -7.14 6.55 -2.21
N GLN A 66 -6.31 7.40 -2.79
CA GLN A 66 -4.87 7.16 -2.87
C GLN A 66 -4.16 7.65 -1.61
N LEU A 67 -3.36 6.78 -1.01
CA LEU A 67 -2.43 7.09 0.05
C LEU A 67 -1.05 7.33 -0.56
N ASN A 68 -0.51 8.53 -0.37
CA ASN A 68 0.84 8.90 -0.78
C ASN A 68 1.76 8.95 0.44
N LEU A 69 2.92 8.32 0.33
CA LEU A 69 3.87 8.11 1.41
C LEU A 69 5.27 8.57 1.04
N ILE A 70 6.01 9.03 2.04
CA ILE A 70 7.49 9.09 2.00
C ILE A 70 8.00 8.26 3.16
N LEU A 71 8.84 7.27 2.86
CA LEU A 71 9.38 6.34 3.86
C LEU A 71 10.87 6.06 3.66
N ASP A 72 11.49 5.56 4.71
CA ASP A 72 12.86 5.04 4.69
C ASP A 72 12.81 3.51 4.54
N GLU A 73 13.04 3.02 3.31
CA GLU A 73 13.01 1.57 2.98
C GLU A 73 14.04 0.75 3.76
N ARG A 74 15.01 1.40 4.38
CA ARG A 74 15.98 0.72 5.25
C ARG A 74 15.41 0.38 6.63
N LYS A 75 14.28 1.00 7.00
CA LYS A 75 13.62 0.87 8.31
C LYS A 75 12.28 0.17 8.25
N THR A 76 11.60 0.22 7.11
CA THR A 76 10.28 -0.37 6.91
C THR A 76 10.04 -0.70 5.45
N ASP A 77 8.99 -1.43 5.20
CA ASP A 77 8.47 -1.75 3.87
C ASP A 77 6.97 -1.44 3.79
N VAL A 78 6.42 -1.55 2.59
CA VAL A 78 5.01 -1.28 2.33
C VAL A 78 4.10 -2.28 3.04
N VAL A 79 4.53 -3.54 3.17
CA VAL A 79 3.74 -4.60 3.83
C VAL A 79 3.47 -4.27 5.29
N ALA A 80 4.47 -3.74 6.00
CA ALA A 80 4.32 -3.30 7.39
C ALA A 80 3.30 -2.16 7.52
N ILE A 81 3.32 -1.20 6.57
CA ILE A 81 2.37 -0.08 6.54
C ILE A 81 0.96 -0.58 6.25
N GLN A 82 0.79 -1.45 5.25
CA GLN A 82 -0.48 -2.07 4.90
C GLN A 82 -1.08 -2.83 6.09
N LYS A 83 -0.28 -3.63 6.80
CA LYS A 83 -0.72 -4.33 8.02
C LYS A 83 -1.27 -3.38 9.08
N ASN A 84 -0.62 -2.24 9.32
CA ASN A 84 -1.09 -1.26 10.29
C ASN A 84 -2.41 -0.59 9.85
N ILE A 85 -2.60 -0.37 8.55
CA ILE A 85 -3.84 0.19 8.00
C ILE A 85 -4.98 -0.83 8.10
N LEU A 86 -4.72 -2.10 7.75
CA LEU A 86 -5.68 -3.20 7.91
C LEU A 86 -6.10 -3.36 9.38
N ALA A 87 -5.15 -3.27 10.31
CA ALA A 87 -5.41 -3.38 11.75
C ALA A 87 -6.32 -2.29 12.31
N VAL A 88 -6.42 -1.13 11.64
CA VAL A 88 -7.37 -0.07 12.00
C VAL A 88 -8.65 -0.10 11.16
N GLY A 89 -8.90 -1.17 10.42
CA GLY A 89 -10.16 -1.45 9.77
C GLY A 89 -10.33 -0.87 8.37
N HIS A 90 -9.24 -0.56 7.65
CA HIS A 90 -9.28 -0.08 6.27
C HIS A 90 -8.64 -1.09 5.32
N ASP A 91 -9.36 -1.42 4.24
CA ASP A 91 -8.87 -2.30 3.18
C ASP A 91 -7.81 -1.58 2.35
N VAL A 92 -6.86 -2.33 1.83
CA VAL A 92 -5.80 -1.80 0.98
C VAL A 92 -5.70 -2.58 -0.32
N MET A 93 -5.28 -1.91 -1.38
CA MET A 93 -4.91 -2.55 -2.63
C MET A 93 -3.40 -2.83 -2.63
N SER A 94 -3.00 -4.06 -2.88
CA SER A 94 -1.59 -4.42 -3.07
C SER A 94 -1.09 -4.00 -4.45
N PHE A 95 0.23 -4.06 -4.67
CA PHE A 95 0.82 -3.68 -5.97
C PHE A 95 0.50 -4.64 -7.13
N ASP A 96 0.02 -5.84 -6.84
CA ASP A 96 -0.47 -6.82 -7.81
C ASP A 96 -2.00 -6.76 -7.98
N ASP A 97 -2.59 -5.60 -7.67
CA ASP A 97 -4.02 -5.30 -7.77
C ASP A 97 -4.93 -6.25 -6.99
N LYS A 98 -4.40 -6.90 -5.95
CA LYS A 98 -5.20 -7.70 -5.03
C LYS A 98 -5.70 -6.84 -3.88
N LYS A 99 -6.98 -6.95 -3.60
CA LYS A 99 -7.57 -6.36 -2.42
C LYS A 99 -7.20 -7.18 -1.19
N LEU A 100 -6.60 -6.52 -0.20
CA LEU A 100 -6.35 -7.05 1.13
C LEU A 100 -7.39 -6.45 2.06
N GLU A 101 -8.19 -7.30 2.68
CA GLU A 101 -9.30 -6.88 3.52
C GLU A 101 -8.91 -6.84 4.99
N ALA A 102 -9.35 -5.80 5.68
CA ALA A 102 -9.31 -5.73 7.13
C ALA A 102 -10.23 -6.81 7.73
N THR A 103 -9.83 -7.38 8.86
CA THR A 103 -10.66 -8.37 9.56
C THR A 103 -12.00 -7.77 9.96
N SER A 104 -13.01 -8.63 10.16
CA SER A 104 -14.33 -8.18 10.57
C SER A 104 -14.29 -7.42 11.90
N GLU A 105 -13.41 -7.84 12.83
CA GLU A 105 -13.22 -7.16 14.12
C GLU A 105 -12.62 -5.77 13.92
N ALA A 106 -11.57 -5.64 13.12
CA ALA A 106 -10.95 -4.35 12.82
C ALA A 106 -11.93 -3.42 12.10
N TYR A 107 -12.65 -3.92 11.10
CA TYR A 107 -13.67 -3.16 10.39
C TYR A 107 -14.85 -2.77 11.30
N SER A 108 -15.28 -3.63 12.21
CA SER A 108 -16.36 -3.30 13.15
C SER A 108 -15.99 -2.16 14.10
N SER A 109 -14.69 -1.97 14.37
CA SER A 109 -14.18 -0.92 15.27
C SER A 109 -14.16 0.48 14.66
N VAL A 110 -14.38 0.65 13.35
CA VAL A 110 -14.43 1.98 12.74
C VAL A 110 -15.73 2.69 13.13
N HIS A 111 -15.68 4.03 13.16
CA HIS A 111 -16.87 4.83 13.45
C HIS A 111 -17.99 4.54 12.43
N PRO A 112 -19.27 4.59 12.81
CA PRO A 112 -20.38 4.32 11.89
C PRO A 112 -20.30 5.06 10.57
N CYS A 113 -19.92 6.36 10.55
CA CYS A 113 -19.74 7.11 9.32
C CYS A 113 -18.54 6.65 8.45
N CYS A 114 -17.70 5.76 8.95
CA CYS A 114 -16.56 5.19 8.21
C CYS A 114 -16.85 3.80 7.63
N LYS A 115 -18.10 3.36 7.66
CA LYS A 115 -18.53 2.05 7.14
C LYS A 115 -18.54 2.03 5.61
N TYR A 116 -17.35 2.14 5.00
CA TYR A 116 -17.15 2.26 3.56
C TYR A 116 -17.53 1.00 2.74
N ARG A 117 -17.91 -0.11 3.39
CA ARG A 117 -18.49 -1.29 2.75
C ARG A 117 -20.02 -1.24 2.73
N ASP A 118 -20.64 -0.24 3.38
CA ASP A 118 -22.07 -0.04 3.48
C ASP A 118 -22.53 0.98 2.42
N GLU A 119 -23.39 0.53 1.50
CA GLU A 119 -23.87 1.36 0.38
C GLU A 119 -24.65 2.58 0.84
N GLU A 120 -25.46 2.48 1.89
CA GLU A 120 -26.25 3.61 2.40
C GLU A 120 -25.32 4.71 2.92
N ILE A 121 -24.28 4.32 3.65
CA ILE A 121 -23.28 5.27 4.18
C ILE A 121 -22.48 5.92 3.04
N ILE A 122 -22.14 5.15 2.01
CA ILE A 122 -21.43 5.68 0.82
C ILE A 122 -22.31 6.73 0.10
N LEU A 123 -23.58 6.42 -0.13
CA LEU A 123 -24.53 7.31 -0.81
C LEU A 123 -24.77 8.62 -0.04
N ASP A 124 -24.86 8.54 1.28
CA ASP A 124 -24.97 9.73 2.14
C ASP A 124 -23.78 10.66 1.98
N HIS A 125 -22.57 10.12 2.04
CA HIS A 125 -21.34 10.90 1.84
C HIS A 125 -21.25 11.50 0.43
N GLU A 126 -21.65 10.77 -0.60
CA GLU A 126 -21.69 11.30 -1.98
C GLU A 126 -22.74 12.42 -2.13
N GLY A 127 -23.88 12.29 -1.47
CA GLY A 127 -24.92 13.31 -1.42
C GLY A 127 -24.44 14.60 -0.76
N GLU A 128 -23.70 14.51 0.33
CA GLU A 128 -23.09 15.66 1.00
C GLU A 128 -22.03 16.35 0.14
N LEU A 129 -21.17 15.59 -0.53
CA LEU A 129 -20.18 16.12 -1.45
C LEU A 129 -20.82 16.86 -2.64
N LYS A 130 -21.95 16.38 -3.15
CA LYS A 130 -22.70 17.04 -4.21
C LYS A 130 -23.36 18.35 -3.72
N LYS A 131 -23.85 18.39 -2.48
CA LYS A 131 -24.40 19.60 -1.84
C LYS A 131 -23.32 20.67 -1.62
N GLN A 132 -22.13 20.27 -1.20
CA GLN A 132 -21.01 21.20 -1.00
C GLN A 132 -20.52 21.82 -2.33
N LYS A 133 -20.49 21.04 -3.42
CA LYS A 133 -20.14 21.56 -4.74
C LYS A 133 -21.12 22.58 -5.31
N LYS A 134 -22.38 22.57 -4.90
CA LYS A 134 -23.39 23.53 -5.32
C LYS A 134 -23.35 24.85 -4.54
N LYS A 135 -22.64 24.92 -3.42
CA LYS A 135 -22.52 26.12 -2.56
C LYS A 135 -21.29 26.97 -2.85
N ASN A 136 -20.35 26.47 -3.64
CA ASN A 136 -19.15 27.16 -4.12
C ASN A 136 -19.30 27.49 -5.61
#